data_7c88e37085a6931d0e010949c74b64a1
#
_entry.id   7c88e37085a6931d0e010949c74b64a1
#
_cell.length_a   1.000
_cell.length_b   1.000
_cell.length_c   1.000
_cell.angle_alpha   90.00
_cell.angle_beta   90.00
_cell.angle_gamma   90.00
#
_symmetry.space_group_name_H-M   'P 1'
#
loop_
_entity.id
_entity.type
_entity.pdbx_description
1 polymer ?
#
loop_
_entity_poly.entity_id
_entity_poly.type
_entity_poly.pdbx_seq_one_letter_code
_entity_poly.pdbx_strand_id
1 'polypeptide(L)'
;MTSLCYACGVSTVPGLRERRKAQTRQRIADTALRLFAEHGFDQVTVAEVAREAEVSEATLFNYFSTKEDLVYSRMGAYEARLIDAIRNRDLATSALAALTELLLRPQPDRLGTQDSERLATMARMVTASPALLARERQVFSEATAELAALLAEQTQADAGDITPWVVANALMGVHHAVLDAVRRRALAGQPNPGLARDVRAQAQRALALLEHGLGGFGVKDHPPGTGDTSSHLSPGALP
;
A
#
# COMPACT_ATOMS: atom_id res chain seq x y z
N MET A 1 10.67 -34.86 -38.85
CA MET A 1 10.85 -35.47 -37.51
C MET A 1 10.90 -34.32 -36.53
N THR A 2 9.78 -34.09 -35.89
CA THR A 2 9.45 -32.92 -35.10
C THR A 2 9.81 -33.19 -33.64
N SER A 3 10.78 -32.47 -33.06
CA SER A 3 11.09 -32.58 -31.64
C SER A 3 10.42 -31.43 -30.90
N LEU A 4 9.30 -31.73 -30.22
CA LEU A 4 8.66 -30.85 -29.24
C LEU A 4 9.51 -30.85 -27.96
N CYS A 5 10.19 -29.75 -27.67
CA CYS A 5 10.72 -29.50 -26.33
C CYS A 5 9.59 -28.97 -25.45
N TYR A 6 9.05 -29.82 -24.61
CA TYR A 6 8.18 -29.47 -23.48
C TYR A 6 9.05 -28.81 -22.41
N ALA A 7 9.00 -27.49 -22.33
CA ALA A 7 9.57 -26.77 -21.18
C ALA A 7 8.63 -26.96 -19.99
N CYS A 8 8.94 -27.98 -19.17
CA CYS A 8 8.28 -28.24 -17.90
C CYS A 8 8.62 -27.10 -16.92
N GLY A 9 7.66 -26.21 -16.67
CA GLY A 9 7.73 -25.26 -15.58
C GLY A 9 7.72 -26.02 -14.25
N VAL A 10 8.89 -26.29 -13.71
CA VAL A 10 9.05 -26.90 -12.39
C VAL A 10 8.73 -25.83 -11.36
N SER A 11 7.48 -25.83 -10.86
CA SER A 11 7.14 -25.17 -9.59
C SER A 11 7.94 -25.88 -8.50
N THR A 12 9.08 -25.33 -8.15
CA THR A 12 9.90 -25.83 -7.05
C THR A 12 9.14 -25.62 -5.75
N VAL A 13 8.52 -26.70 -5.26
CA VAL A 13 7.95 -26.73 -3.91
C VAL A 13 9.07 -26.38 -2.93
N PRO A 14 8.91 -25.33 -2.09
CA PRO A 14 9.95 -24.90 -1.15
C PRO A 14 10.45 -26.08 -0.32
N GLY A 15 11.77 -26.21 -0.20
CA GLY A 15 12.39 -27.28 0.57
C GLY A 15 11.97 -27.27 2.03
N LEU A 16 12.09 -28.39 2.72
CA LEU A 16 11.70 -28.54 4.13
C LEU A 16 12.35 -27.48 5.04
N ARG A 17 13.58 -27.10 4.74
CA ARG A 17 14.35 -26.05 5.45
C ARG A 17 13.70 -24.67 5.27
N GLU A 18 13.32 -24.34 4.04
CA GLU A 18 12.65 -23.07 3.72
C GLU A 18 11.28 -22.97 4.36
N ARG A 19 10.51 -24.07 4.33
CA ARG A 19 9.20 -24.13 5.03
C ARG A 19 9.36 -23.90 6.53
N ARG A 20 10.34 -24.55 7.17
CA ARG A 20 10.63 -24.34 8.60
C ARG A 20 11.06 -22.91 8.89
N LYS A 21 11.89 -22.32 8.02
CA LYS A 21 12.30 -20.92 8.13
C LYS A 21 11.10 -19.97 8.05
N ALA A 22 10.21 -20.18 7.09
CA ALA A 22 8.99 -19.40 6.93
C ALA A 22 8.04 -19.56 8.13
N GLN A 23 7.86 -20.78 8.64
CA GLN A 23 7.04 -21.05 9.83
C GLN A 23 7.60 -20.37 11.09
N THR A 24 8.91 -20.43 11.32
CA THR A 24 9.55 -19.75 12.45
C THR A 24 9.38 -18.24 12.34
N ARG A 25 9.63 -17.66 11.15
CA ARG A 25 9.42 -16.24 10.89
C ARG A 25 7.97 -15.81 11.19
N GLN A 26 7.00 -16.61 10.72
CA GLN A 26 5.58 -16.33 10.94
C GLN A 26 5.22 -16.38 12.43
N ARG A 27 5.68 -17.41 13.16
CA ARG A 27 5.45 -17.55 14.60
C ARG A 27 5.97 -16.36 15.38
N ILE A 28 7.21 -15.92 15.11
CA ILE A 28 7.79 -14.75 15.77
C ILE A 28 6.93 -13.49 15.49
N ALA A 29 6.55 -13.25 14.23
CA ALA A 29 5.74 -12.10 13.86
C ALA A 29 4.35 -12.13 14.53
N ASP A 30 3.68 -13.28 14.56
CA ASP A 30 2.36 -13.42 15.18
C ASP A 30 2.42 -13.20 16.69
N THR A 31 3.46 -13.75 17.35
CA THR A 31 3.71 -13.53 18.77
C THR A 31 3.95 -12.05 19.07
N ALA A 32 4.78 -11.38 18.29
CA ALA A 32 5.06 -9.96 18.43
C ALA A 32 3.80 -9.12 18.29
N LEU A 33 3.01 -9.34 17.22
CA LEU A 33 1.79 -8.59 16.98
C LEU A 33 0.76 -8.76 18.09
N ARG A 34 0.65 -9.97 18.66
CA ARG A 34 -0.21 -10.23 19.82
C ARG A 34 0.26 -9.43 21.03
N LEU A 35 1.54 -9.53 21.41
CA LEU A 35 2.09 -8.79 22.54
C LEU A 35 1.96 -7.28 22.37
N PHE A 36 2.24 -6.75 21.17
CA PHE A 36 2.09 -5.33 20.88
C PHE A 36 0.63 -4.86 20.94
N ALA A 37 -0.33 -5.72 20.58
CA ALA A 37 -1.74 -5.42 20.69
C ALA A 37 -2.23 -5.38 22.16
N GLU A 38 -1.68 -6.26 22.99
CA GLU A 38 -2.04 -6.39 24.42
C GLU A 38 -1.39 -5.32 25.29
N HIS A 39 -0.12 -5.00 25.05
CA HIS A 39 0.69 -4.18 25.94
C HIS A 39 1.17 -2.85 25.31
N GLY A 40 0.96 -2.65 24.01
CA GLY A 40 1.49 -1.51 23.25
C GLY A 40 2.89 -1.76 22.69
N PHE A 41 3.16 -1.18 21.54
CA PHE A 41 4.44 -1.40 20.83
C PHE A 41 5.65 -0.96 21.69
N ASP A 42 5.61 0.23 22.26
CA ASP A 42 6.78 0.81 22.94
C ASP A 42 7.12 0.09 24.25
N GLN A 43 6.15 -0.54 24.90
CA GLN A 43 6.34 -1.20 26.20
C GLN A 43 6.90 -2.64 26.09
N VAL A 44 6.69 -3.31 24.97
CA VAL A 44 7.18 -4.70 24.78
C VAL A 44 8.61 -4.67 24.28
N THR A 45 9.48 -5.46 24.87
CA THR A 45 10.89 -5.63 24.46
C THR A 45 11.07 -6.77 23.47
N VAL A 46 12.18 -6.73 22.70
CA VAL A 46 12.56 -7.84 21.78
C VAL A 46 12.82 -9.12 22.56
N ALA A 47 13.38 -9.02 23.77
CA ALA A 47 13.65 -10.14 24.66
C ALA A 47 12.34 -10.86 25.08
N GLU A 48 11.27 -10.10 25.38
CA GLU A 48 9.96 -10.64 25.69
C GLU A 48 9.35 -11.37 24.50
N VAL A 49 9.44 -10.77 23.29
CA VAL A 49 8.98 -11.41 22.06
C VAL A 49 9.74 -12.72 21.81
N ALA A 50 11.07 -12.72 21.94
CA ALA A 50 11.89 -13.89 21.72
C ALA A 50 11.54 -15.02 22.70
N ARG A 51 11.39 -14.70 24.00
CA ARG A 51 10.99 -15.64 25.04
C ARG A 51 9.63 -16.27 24.75
N GLU A 52 8.65 -15.44 24.43
CA GLU A 52 7.28 -15.91 24.16
C GLU A 52 7.17 -16.69 22.84
N ALA A 53 8.00 -16.35 21.85
CA ALA A 53 8.11 -17.08 20.59
C ALA A 53 9.02 -18.32 20.71
N GLU A 54 9.53 -18.66 21.91
CA GLU A 54 10.43 -19.80 22.16
C GLU A 54 11.67 -19.82 21.24
N VAL A 55 12.30 -18.66 21.07
CA VAL A 55 13.57 -18.51 20.33
C VAL A 55 14.55 -17.65 21.11
N SER A 56 15.85 -17.73 20.79
CA SER A 56 16.82 -16.76 21.30
C SER A 56 16.67 -15.40 20.60
N GLU A 57 17.07 -14.30 21.27
CA GLU A 57 17.13 -12.97 20.65
C GLU A 57 18.00 -12.97 19.39
N ALA A 58 19.13 -13.67 19.40
CA ALA A 58 19.98 -13.84 18.22
C ALA A 58 19.23 -14.52 17.06
N THR A 59 18.42 -15.51 17.36
CA THR A 59 17.55 -16.14 16.35
C THR A 59 16.51 -15.16 15.84
N LEU A 60 15.88 -14.37 16.70
CA LEU A 60 14.92 -13.35 16.28
C LEU A 60 15.59 -12.33 15.34
N PHE A 61 16.75 -11.80 15.69
CA PHE A 61 17.50 -10.85 14.85
C PHE A 61 17.98 -11.43 13.52
N ASN A 62 18.12 -12.75 13.39
CA ASN A 62 18.38 -13.41 12.10
C ASN A 62 17.16 -13.34 11.13
N TYR A 63 15.96 -13.07 11.65
CA TYR A 63 14.72 -12.96 10.86
C TYR A 63 14.23 -11.52 10.70
N PHE A 64 14.51 -10.65 11.67
CA PHE A 64 14.00 -9.27 11.75
C PHE A 64 15.11 -8.37 12.25
N SER A 65 15.52 -7.41 11.42
CA SER A 65 16.64 -6.53 11.73
C SER A 65 16.34 -5.53 12.84
N THR A 66 15.08 -5.15 12.98
CA THR A 66 14.60 -4.19 13.99
C THR A 66 13.30 -4.67 14.64
N LYS A 67 12.93 -4.06 15.76
CA LYS A 67 11.65 -4.32 16.42
C LYS A 67 10.46 -3.90 15.53
N GLU A 68 10.62 -2.81 14.80
CA GLU A 68 9.64 -2.29 13.86
C GLU A 68 9.38 -3.29 12.72
N ASP A 69 10.38 -4.04 12.29
CA ASP A 69 10.24 -5.06 11.24
C ASP A 69 9.31 -6.20 11.64
N LEU A 70 9.12 -6.45 12.94
CA LEU A 70 8.14 -7.40 13.44
C LEU A 70 6.70 -6.98 13.07
N VAL A 71 6.44 -5.67 13.03
CA VAL A 71 5.14 -5.10 12.62
C VAL A 71 5.03 -5.08 11.09
N TYR A 72 6.07 -4.60 10.42
CA TYR A 72 6.04 -4.33 8.96
C TYR A 72 6.39 -5.53 8.09
N SER A 73 6.77 -6.68 8.65
CA SER A 73 7.14 -7.86 7.86
C SER A 73 6.06 -8.35 6.88
N ARG A 74 4.78 -8.13 7.22
CA ARG A 74 3.65 -8.45 6.33
C ARG A 74 3.39 -7.35 5.30
N MET A 75 3.64 -6.09 5.66
CA MET A 75 3.51 -4.98 4.71
C MET A 75 4.59 -5.06 3.64
N GLY A 76 5.86 -5.24 4.01
CA GLY A 76 6.93 -5.43 3.03
C GLY A 76 6.68 -6.59 2.08
N ALA A 77 6.03 -7.67 2.55
CA ALA A 77 5.59 -8.76 1.67
C ALA A 77 4.46 -8.36 0.70
N TYR A 78 3.64 -7.37 1.05
CA TYR A 78 2.61 -6.85 0.15
C TYR A 78 3.22 -5.93 -0.92
N GLU A 79 4.11 -5.05 -0.54
CA GLU A 79 4.85 -4.16 -1.44
C GLU A 79 5.72 -4.95 -2.41
N ALA A 80 6.42 -5.98 -1.93
CA ALA A 80 7.16 -6.90 -2.78
C ALA A 80 6.23 -7.57 -3.82
N ARG A 81 5.03 -8.00 -3.42
CA ARG A 81 4.05 -8.57 -4.36
C ARG A 81 3.55 -7.54 -5.39
N LEU A 82 3.44 -6.26 -5.01
CA LEU A 82 3.08 -5.20 -5.93
C LEU A 82 4.18 -5.01 -6.98
N ILE A 83 5.43 -4.95 -6.54
CA ILE A 83 6.59 -4.83 -7.43
C ILE A 83 6.72 -6.07 -8.31
N ASP A 84 6.51 -7.27 -7.76
CA ASP A 84 6.52 -8.52 -8.52
C ASP A 84 5.40 -8.60 -9.56
N ALA A 85 4.21 -8.12 -9.25
CA ALA A 85 3.10 -8.04 -10.21
C ALA A 85 3.45 -7.12 -11.39
N ILE A 86 4.12 -5.99 -11.12
CA ILE A 86 4.61 -5.08 -12.15
C ILE A 86 5.78 -5.70 -12.91
N ARG A 87 6.71 -6.38 -12.23
CA ARG A 87 7.87 -7.05 -12.84
C ARG A 87 7.47 -8.15 -13.81
N ASN A 88 6.50 -8.97 -13.42
CA ASN A 88 6.11 -10.19 -14.14
C ASN A 88 4.85 -10.00 -15.01
N ARG A 89 4.43 -8.76 -15.27
CA ARG A 89 3.29 -8.48 -16.13
C ARG A 89 3.55 -8.89 -17.58
N ASP A 90 2.50 -9.20 -18.31
CA ASP A 90 2.60 -9.49 -19.73
C ASP A 90 3.12 -8.29 -20.53
N LEU A 91 3.80 -8.56 -21.65
CA LEU A 91 4.46 -7.55 -22.49
C LEU A 91 3.52 -6.42 -22.96
N ALA A 92 2.24 -6.71 -23.16
CA ALA A 92 1.24 -5.72 -23.57
C ALA A 92 0.56 -4.99 -22.39
N THR A 93 0.91 -5.34 -21.15
CA THR A 93 0.27 -4.78 -19.94
C THR A 93 1.11 -3.64 -19.39
N SER A 94 0.49 -2.48 -19.12
CA SER A 94 1.18 -1.36 -18.47
C SER A 94 1.40 -1.62 -16.97
N ALA A 95 2.35 -0.90 -16.36
CA ALA A 95 2.55 -0.96 -14.91
C ALA A 95 1.30 -0.53 -14.14
N LEU A 96 0.56 0.48 -14.65
CA LEU A 96 -0.70 0.93 -14.08
C LEU A 96 -1.77 -0.17 -14.14
N ALA A 97 -1.89 -0.89 -15.27
CA ALA A 97 -2.85 -1.98 -15.42
C ALA A 97 -2.55 -3.14 -14.45
N ALA A 98 -1.28 -3.51 -14.28
CA ALA A 98 -0.86 -4.54 -13.33
C ALA A 98 -1.17 -4.14 -11.87
N LEU A 99 -0.92 -2.87 -11.50
CA LEU A 99 -1.30 -2.34 -10.19
C LEU A 99 -2.82 -2.34 -10.01
N THR A 100 -3.55 -1.92 -11.02
CA THR A 100 -5.02 -1.89 -11.02
C THR A 100 -5.60 -3.28 -10.77
N GLU A 101 -5.11 -4.28 -11.48
CA GLU A 101 -5.52 -5.67 -11.28
C GLU A 101 -5.25 -6.13 -9.84
N LEU A 102 -4.06 -5.86 -9.31
CA LEU A 102 -3.70 -6.26 -7.96
C LEU A 102 -4.58 -5.58 -6.89
N LEU A 103 -4.76 -4.25 -6.97
CA LEU A 103 -5.51 -3.47 -5.97
C LEU A 103 -7.02 -3.76 -6.03
N LEU A 104 -7.55 -4.03 -7.22
CA LEU A 104 -8.97 -4.29 -7.44
C LEU A 104 -9.34 -5.77 -7.43
N ARG A 105 -8.34 -6.66 -7.29
CA ARG A 105 -8.60 -8.10 -7.16
C ARG A 105 -9.59 -8.34 -6.02
N PRO A 106 -10.65 -9.12 -6.25
CA PRO A 106 -11.58 -9.46 -5.20
C PRO A 106 -10.82 -10.16 -4.06
N GLN A 107 -10.70 -9.49 -2.93
CA GLN A 107 -10.32 -10.17 -1.69
C GLN A 107 -11.56 -10.97 -1.27
N PRO A 108 -11.42 -12.25 -0.91
CA PRO A 108 -12.56 -12.95 -0.32
C PRO A 108 -13.06 -12.11 0.85
N ASP A 109 -14.39 -12.01 1.01
CA ASP A 109 -15.08 -11.23 2.07
C ASP A 109 -14.73 -11.79 3.47
N ARG A 110 -13.45 -11.71 3.82
CA ARG A 110 -12.88 -12.16 5.09
C ARG A 110 -12.71 -11.01 6.08
N LEU A 111 -13.22 -9.82 5.78
CA LEU A 111 -13.28 -8.73 6.73
C LEU A 111 -14.50 -8.93 7.65
N GLY A 112 -14.46 -10.00 8.43
CA GLY A 112 -15.36 -10.18 9.56
C GLY A 112 -15.09 -9.13 10.64
N THR A 113 -15.95 -9.09 11.66
CA THR A 113 -15.78 -8.20 12.83
C THR A 113 -14.39 -8.32 13.47
N GLN A 114 -13.83 -9.53 13.57
CA GLN A 114 -12.48 -9.77 14.08
C GLN A 114 -11.37 -9.12 13.24
N ASP A 115 -11.51 -9.12 11.92
CA ASP A 115 -10.51 -8.48 11.06
C ASP A 115 -10.59 -6.96 11.12
N SER A 116 -11.79 -6.40 11.28
CA SER A 116 -12.00 -4.97 11.52
C SER A 116 -11.37 -4.51 12.85
N GLU A 117 -11.51 -5.29 13.91
CA GLU A 117 -10.88 -5.02 15.21
C GLU A 117 -9.35 -5.12 15.14
N ARG A 118 -8.82 -6.11 14.44
CA ARG A 118 -7.37 -6.26 14.20
C ARG A 118 -6.82 -5.07 13.41
N LEU A 119 -7.51 -4.64 12.37
CA LEU A 119 -7.13 -3.45 11.59
C LEU A 119 -7.15 -2.19 12.45
N ALA A 120 -8.18 -2.01 13.28
CA ALA A 120 -8.27 -0.86 14.18
C ALA A 120 -7.16 -0.87 15.23
N THR A 121 -6.83 -2.03 15.79
CA THR A 121 -5.73 -2.19 16.75
C THR A 121 -4.38 -1.90 16.11
N MET A 122 -4.13 -2.42 14.92
CA MET A 122 -2.93 -2.12 14.14
C MET A 122 -2.83 -0.63 13.81
N ALA A 123 -3.93 -0.03 13.36
CA ALA A 123 -3.99 1.39 13.03
C ALA A 123 -3.66 2.27 14.25
N ARG A 124 -4.24 1.96 15.41
CA ARG A 124 -3.95 2.65 16.68
C ARG A 124 -2.48 2.51 17.07
N MET A 125 -1.94 1.30 17.02
CA MET A 125 -0.55 1.00 17.37
C MET A 125 0.43 1.79 16.50
N VAL A 126 0.24 1.76 15.17
CA VAL A 126 1.10 2.50 14.24
C VAL A 126 1.01 4.00 14.45
N THR A 127 -0.21 4.53 14.61
CA THR A 127 -0.43 5.98 14.78
C THR A 127 0.13 6.50 16.12
N ALA A 128 0.16 5.67 17.15
CA ALA A 128 0.66 6.04 18.47
C ALA A 128 2.20 6.02 18.58
N SER A 129 2.91 5.31 17.67
CA SER A 129 4.37 5.17 17.75
C SER A 129 5.08 5.97 16.65
N PRO A 130 5.85 7.02 17.00
CA PRO A 130 6.69 7.75 16.04
C PRO A 130 7.71 6.85 15.34
N ALA A 131 8.24 5.83 16.03
CA ALA A 131 9.19 4.87 15.46
C ALA A 131 8.53 4.04 14.36
N LEU A 132 7.31 3.55 14.58
CA LEU A 132 6.54 2.83 13.56
C LEU A 132 6.22 3.72 12.36
N LEU A 133 5.79 4.96 12.56
CA LEU A 133 5.54 5.91 11.47
C LEU A 133 6.81 6.22 10.67
N ALA A 134 7.97 6.31 11.34
CA ALA A 134 9.26 6.50 10.66
C ALA A 134 9.63 5.29 9.81
N ARG A 135 9.48 4.08 10.34
CA ARG A 135 9.76 2.84 9.62
C ARG A 135 8.82 2.65 8.43
N GLU A 136 7.53 2.98 8.58
CA GLU A 136 6.57 2.96 7.48
C GLU A 136 7.03 3.84 6.30
N ARG A 137 7.39 5.10 6.59
CA ARG A 137 7.91 6.01 5.55
C ARG A 137 9.15 5.47 4.87
N GLN A 138 10.05 4.84 5.64
CA GLN A 138 11.25 4.22 5.09
C GLN A 138 10.91 3.06 4.15
N VAL A 139 10.04 2.14 4.57
CA VAL A 139 9.58 1.00 3.74
C VAL A 139 8.95 1.49 2.44
N PHE A 140 8.10 2.53 2.49
CA PHE A 140 7.53 3.13 1.28
C PHE A 140 8.57 3.76 0.37
N SER A 141 9.56 4.46 0.94
CA SER A 141 10.64 5.07 0.18
C SER A 141 11.51 4.01 -0.52
N GLU A 142 11.84 2.94 0.19
CA GLU A 142 12.61 1.80 -0.34
C GLU A 142 11.84 1.12 -1.49
N ALA A 143 10.56 0.83 -1.31
CA ALA A 143 9.71 0.22 -2.34
C ALA A 143 9.52 1.13 -3.56
N THR A 144 9.38 2.44 -3.35
CA THR A 144 9.31 3.42 -4.46
C THR A 144 10.59 3.45 -5.26
N ALA A 145 11.76 3.42 -4.58
CA ALA A 145 13.05 3.39 -5.25
C ALA A 145 13.26 2.10 -6.05
N GLU A 146 12.88 0.95 -5.48
CA GLU A 146 12.95 -0.34 -6.18
C GLU A 146 12.04 -0.34 -7.42
N LEU A 147 10.81 0.16 -7.30
CA LEU A 147 9.90 0.27 -8.44
C LEU A 147 10.43 1.21 -9.51
N ALA A 148 11.01 2.37 -9.13
CA ALA A 148 11.60 3.30 -10.07
C ALA A 148 12.77 2.67 -10.85
N ALA A 149 13.64 1.93 -10.15
CA ALA A 149 14.76 1.21 -10.77
C ALA A 149 14.24 0.13 -11.74
N LEU A 150 13.24 -0.64 -11.35
CA LEU A 150 12.61 -1.64 -12.21
C LEU A 150 12.01 -1.02 -13.47
N LEU A 151 11.30 0.11 -13.34
CA LEU A 151 10.72 0.81 -14.47
C LEU A 151 11.79 1.38 -15.41
N ALA A 152 12.86 1.97 -14.84
CA ALA A 152 13.99 2.49 -15.62
C ALA A 152 14.66 1.37 -16.45
N GLU A 153 14.88 0.20 -15.85
CA GLU A 153 15.43 -0.96 -16.55
C GLU A 153 14.51 -1.43 -17.69
N GLN A 154 13.19 -1.58 -17.40
CA GLN A 154 12.23 -2.08 -18.39
C GLN A 154 11.96 -1.12 -19.55
N THR A 155 12.11 0.19 -19.33
CA THR A 155 11.93 1.21 -20.37
C THR A 155 13.24 1.64 -21.02
N GLN A 156 14.37 1.09 -20.57
CA GLN A 156 15.71 1.50 -21.02
C GLN A 156 15.92 3.02 -20.89
N ALA A 157 15.45 3.58 -19.78
CA ALA A 157 15.50 5.02 -19.52
C ALA A 157 16.94 5.52 -19.39
N ASP A 158 17.25 6.71 -19.92
CA ASP A 158 18.54 7.36 -19.78
C ASP A 158 18.82 7.72 -18.30
N ALA A 159 20.10 7.82 -17.93
CA ALA A 159 20.54 8.07 -16.56
C ALA A 159 20.00 9.39 -15.95
N GLY A 160 19.56 10.34 -16.77
CA GLY A 160 18.97 11.61 -16.34
C GLY A 160 17.44 11.68 -16.44
N ASP A 161 16.79 10.62 -16.91
CA ASP A 161 15.35 10.58 -17.07
C ASP A 161 14.65 10.38 -15.71
N ILE A 162 13.88 11.36 -15.30
CA ILE A 162 13.10 11.33 -14.05
C ILE A 162 11.75 10.58 -14.21
N THR A 163 11.35 10.24 -15.43
CA THR A 163 10.04 9.62 -15.71
C THR A 163 9.79 8.35 -14.90
N PRO A 164 10.73 7.39 -14.77
CA PRO A 164 10.53 6.20 -13.94
C PRO A 164 10.23 6.54 -12.48
N TRP A 165 10.88 7.57 -11.93
CA TRP A 165 10.62 8.06 -10.57
C TRP A 165 9.25 8.69 -10.42
N VAL A 166 8.83 9.51 -11.39
CA VAL A 166 7.49 10.13 -11.38
C VAL A 166 6.42 9.06 -11.43
N VAL A 167 6.56 8.06 -12.30
CA VAL A 167 5.61 6.95 -12.41
C VAL A 167 5.59 6.11 -11.14
N ALA A 168 6.76 5.74 -10.60
CA ALA A 168 6.84 4.98 -9.35
C ALA A 168 6.15 5.71 -8.18
N ASN A 169 6.43 7.02 -8.02
CA ASN A 169 5.77 7.83 -6.98
C ASN A 169 4.26 7.91 -7.18
N ALA A 170 3.78 8.06 -8.40
CA ALA A 170 2.35 8.12 -8.69
C ALA A 170 1.65 6.79 -8.33
N LEU A 171 2.21 5.67 -8.74
CA LEU A 171 1.68 4.33 -8.45
C LEU A 171 1.70 4.02 -6.94
N MET A 172 2.83 4.26 -6.28
CA MET A 172 2.98 4.07 -4.83
C MET A 172 2.12 5.06 -4.04
N GLY A 173 1.93 6.29 -4.55
CA GLY A 173 1.04 7.29 -3.96
C GLY A 173 -0.42 6.83 -3.89
N VAL A 174 -0.94 6.17 -4.94
CA VAL A 174 -2.28 5.56 -4.91
C VAL A 174 -2.34 4.46 -3.87
N HIS A 175 -1.35 3.56 -3.84
CA HIS A 175 -1.27 2.50 -2.84
C HIS A 175 -1.27 3.07 -1.41
N HIS A 176 -0.44 4.07 -1.13
CA HIS A 176 -0.38 4.74 0.18
C HIS A 176 -1.71 5.39 0.54
N ALA A 177 -2.33 6.13 -0.37
CA ALA A 177 -3.63 6.77 -0.14
C ALA A 177 -4.74 5.76 0.21
N VAL A 178 -4.72 4.57 -0.41
CA VAL A 178 -5.65 3.47 -0.11
C VAL A 178 -5.41 2.93 1.30
N LEU A 179 -4.15 2.69 1.70
CA LEU A 179 -3.82 2.24 3.06
C LEU A 179 -4.23 3.27 4.12
N ASP A 180 -3.98 4.55 3.87
CA ASP A 180 -4.40 5.63 4.76
C ASP A 180 -5.93 5.75 4.86
N ALA A 181 -6.66 5.53 3.78
CA ALA A 181 -8.11 5.51 3.80
C ALA A 181 -8.64 4.36 4.66
N VAL A 182 -8.04 3.16 4.57
CA VAL A 182 -8.35 2.01 5.43
C VAL A 182 -8.05 2.34 6.89
N ARG A 183 -6.87 2.90 7.18
CA ARG A 183 -6.43 3.29 8.53
C ARG A 183 -7.39 4.29 9.16
N ARG A 184 -7.72 5.38 8.48
CA ARG A 184 -8.66 6.41 8.99
C ARG A 184 -10.02 5.82 9.35
N ARG A 185 -10.53 4.91 8.54
CA ARG A 185 -11.83 4.25 8.79
C ARG A 185 -11.76 3.26 9.95
N ALA A 186 -10.67 2.51 10.04
CA ALA A 186 -10.44 1.61 11.17
C ALA A 186 -10.38 2.40 12.50
N LEU A 187 -9.76 3.57 12.51
CA LEU A 187 -9.68 4.45 13.69
C LEU A 187 -11.03 5.10 14.05
N ALA A 188 -11.90 5.34 13.08
CA ALA A 188 -13.23 5.90 13.33
C ALA A 188 -14.18 4.94 14.08
N GLY A 189 -13.79 3.69 14.28
CA GLY A 189 -14.44 2.74 15.20
C GLY A 189 -15.82 2.26 14.80
N GLN A 190 -16.31 2.59 13.61
CA GLN A 190 -17.60 2.14 13.13
C GLN A 190 -17.47 0.81 12.38
N PRO A 191 -18.22 -0.24 12.79
CA PRO A 191 -18.36 -1.44 11.98
C PRO A 191 -18.86 -1.04 10.60
N ASN A 192 -18.04 -1.15 9.59
CA ASN A 192 -18.46 -0.83 8.22
C ASN A 192 -18.43 -2.09 7.35
N PRO A 193 -19.55 -2.81 7.22
CA PRO A 193 -19.64 -3.98 6.34
C PRO A 193 -19.38 -3.65 4.86
N GLY A 194 -19.39 -2.36 4.50
CA GLY A 194 -19.07 -1.87 3.17
C GLY A 194 -17.61 -1.39 2.98
N LEU A 195 -16.74 -1.50 4.00
CA LEU A 195 -15.38 -0.96 3.96
C LEU A 195 -14.60 -1.39 2.72
N ALA A 196 -14.59 -2.68 2.43
CA ALA A 196 -13.86 -3.22 1.27
C ALA A 196 -14.40 -2.65 -0.06
N ARG A 197 -15.73 -2.54 -0.20
CA ARG A 197 -16.37 -1.95 -1.38
C ARG A 197 -16.02 -0.47 -1.54
N ASP A 198 -16.10 0.29 -0.46
CA ASP A 198 -15.85 1.74 -0.47
C ASP A 198 -14.38 2.06 -0.73
N VAL A 199 -13.46 1.29 -0.14
CA VAL A 199 -12.02 1.41 -0.39
C VAL A 199 -11.70 1.07 -1.84
N ARG A 200 -12.30 0.01 -2.37
CA ARG A 200 -12.18 -0.36 -3.79
C ARG A 200 -12.67 0.77 -4.71
N ALA A 201 -13.84 1.35 -4.44
CA ALA A 201 -14.37 2.45 -5.23
C ALA A 201 -13.45 3.70 -5.18
N GLN A 202 -12.80 3.97 -4.04
CA GLN A 202 -11.81 5.06 -3.95
C GLN A 202 -10.54 4.72 -4.72
N ALA A 203 -10.04 3.49 -4.62
CA ALA A 203 -8.89 3.02 -5.40
C ALA A 203 -9.15 3.14 -6.90
N GLN A 204 -10.34 2.72 -7.37
CA GLN A 204 -10.75 2.86 -8.78
C GLN A 204 -10.69 4.32 -9.25
N ARG A 205 -11.23 5.27 -8.47
CA ARG A 205 -11.18 6.70 -8.82
C ARG A 205 -9.75 7.23 -8.86
N ALA A 206 -8.90 6.84 -7.91
CA ALA A 206 -7.50 7.26 -7.88
C ALA A 206 -6.70 6.70 -9.06
N LEU A 207 -6.93 5.44 -9.44
CA LEU A 207 -6.32 4.81 -10.61
C LEU A 207 -6.79 5.47 -11.91
N ALA A 208 -8.07 5.80 -12.02
CA ALA A 208 -8.61 6.52 -13.17
C ALA A 208 -7.98 7.92 -13.33
N LEU A 209 -7.64 8.61 -12.23
CA LEU A 209 -6.89 9.87 -12.31
C LEU A 209 -5.50 9.68 -12.93
N LEU A 210 -4.82 8.57 -12.63
CA LEU A 210 -3.52 8.28 -13.26
C LEU A 210 -3.67 7.94 -14.74
N GLU A 211 -4.73 7.23 -15.11
CA GLU A 211 -5.00 6.84 -16.49
C GLU A 211 -5.36 8.03 -17.39
N HIS A 212 -6.20 8.94 -16.89
CA HIS A 212 -6.71 10.07 -17.66
C HIS A 212 -5.91 11.37 -17.46
N GLY A 213 -4.94 11.38 -16.53
CA GLY A 213 -4.12 12.55 -16.21
C GLY A 213 -4.78 13.53 -15.23
N LEU A 214 -4.01 14.51 -14.79
CA LEU A 214 -4.40 15.48 -13.75
C LEU A 214 -4.80 16.87 -14.33
N GLY A 215 -4.80 17.04 -15.65
CA GLY A 215 -4.98 18.35 -16.28
C GLY A 215 -6.28 19.08 -15.93
N GLY A 216 -7.34 18.34 -15.62
CA GLY A 216 -8.63 18.90 -15.18
C GLY A 216 -8.85 18.91 -13.66
N PHE A 217 -7.90 18.38 -12.87
CA PHE A 217 -8.09 18.25 -11.43
C PHE A 217 -7.71 19.55 -10.69
N GLY A 218 -8.57 20.00 -9.78
CA GLY A 218 -8.28 21.17 -8.94
C GLY A 218 -8.52 22.51 -9.63
N VAL A 219 -9.17 22.55 -10.80
CA VAL A 219 -9.65 23.80 -11.40
C VAL A 219 -10.65 24.45 -10.43
N LYS A 220 -10.35 25.68 -10.01
CA LYS A 220 -11.28 26.46 -9.17
C LYS A 220 -12.35 27.06 -10.07
N ASP A 221 -13.60 26.69 -9.86
CA ASP A 221 -14.71 27.38 -10.48
C ASP A 221 -14.73 28.84 -10.01
N HIS A 222 -14.80 29.76 -10.97
CA HIS A 222 -15.00 31.16 -10.63
C HIS A 222 -16.39 31.29 -10.00
N PRO A 223 -16.54 31.91 -8.80
CA PRO A 223 -17.88 32.10 -8.23
C PRO A 223 -18.71 32.87 -9.26
N PRO A 224 -19.97 32.51 -9.47
CA PRO A 224 -20.84 33.25 -10.39
C PRO A 224 -20.80 34.71 -10.03
N GLY A 225 -20.35 35.54 -10.96
CA GLY A 225 -20.22 36.96 -10.75
C GLY A 225 -21.53 37.51 -10.20
N THR A 226 -21.44 38.23 -9.11
CA THR A 226 -22.54 39.06 -8.59
C THR A 226 -22.94 39.96 -9.73
N GLY A 227 -24.09 39.67 -10.32
CA GLY A 227 -24.62 40.40 -11.44
C GLY A 227 -24.62 41.91 -11.18
N ASP A 228 -23.94 42.60 -12.04
CA ASP A 228 -23.97 44.04 -12.12
C ASP A 228 -25.40 44.48 -12.47
N THR A 229 -26.18 44.82 -11.44
CA THR A 229 -27.47 45.49 -11.57
C THR A 229 -27.20 46.96 -11.86
N SER A 230 -26.61 47.24 -13.03
CA SER A 230 -26.57 48.60 -13.58
C SER A 230 -27.98 48.99 -13.98
N SER A 231 -28.64 49.72 -13.12
CA SER A 231 -29.90 50.36 -13.31
C SER A 231 -29.88 51.21 -14.56
N HIS A 232 -30.64 50.82 -15.58
CA HIS A 232 -31.02 51.71 -16.68
C HIS A 232 -31.93 52.84 -16.13
N LEU A 233 -31.30 53.96 -15.82
CA LEU A 233 -32.00 55.24 -15.71
C LEU A 233 -32.27 55.77 -17.11
N SER A 234 -33.50 55.63 -17.60
CA SER A 234 -34.01 56.36 -18.76
C SER A 234 -34.10 57.84 -18.45
N PRO A 235 -33.57 58.76 -19.25
CA PRO A 235 -33.87 60.17 -19.11
C PRO A 235 -35.25 60.45 -19.69
N GLY A 236 -36.15 60.94 -18.81
CA GLY A 236 -37.48 61.39 -19.16
C GLY A 236 -37.47 62.62 -20.08
N ALA A 237 -38.37 62.62 -21.03
CA ALA A 237 -38.74 63.76 -21.85
C ALA A 237 -39.45 64.84 -21.00
N LEU A 238 -39.12 66.05 -21.23
CA LEU A 238 -39.85 67.25 -20.76
C LEU A 238 -40.51 67.91 -21.94
N PRO A 239 -41.65 68.59 -21.71
CA PRO A 239 -42.51 69.14 -22.73
C PRO A 239 -41.99 70.39 -23.43
#